data_82163a44c1779f1a509b8b2b7f5e8258
#
_entry.id   82163a44c1779f1a509b8b2b7f5e8258
#
_cell.length_a   1.000
_cell.length_b   1.000
_cell.length_c   1.000
_cell.angle_alpha   90.00
_cell.angle_beta   90.00
_cell.angle_gamma   90.00
#
_symmetry.space_group_name_H-M   'P 1'
#
loop_
_entity.id
_entity.type
_entity.pdbx_description
1 polymer ?
#
loop_
_entity_poly.entity_id
_entity_poly.type
_entity_poly.pdbx_seq_one_letter_code
_entity_poly.pdbx_strand_id
1 'polypeptide(L)'
;PQPGEIGVMFQENALFDSMTALENISFQIVNTLSYSKLKALEVADKLLSEMGLSAAAGNKYPSELSGGMQKRVALARALSSKPKLLMLDEPTAGLDPVLTVDICHLIKSKTQSENIKLLAITSDIQVALTYFENLVLLEDGGVVWSGKVSSIKMNEDKPINRFLRGE
;
A
#
# COMPACT_ATOMS: atom_id res chain seq x y z
N PRO A 1 3.69 2.33 -19.54
CA PRO A 1 4.69 2.11 -18.49
C PRO A 1 5.48 0.84 -18.78
N GLN A 2 6.76 0.84 -18.43
CA GLN A 2 7.58 -0.36 -18.54
C GLN A 2 7.30 -1.29 -17.34
N PRO A 3 7.59 -2.61 -17.44
CA PRO A 3 7.48 -3.51 -16.31
C PRO A 3 8.22 -2.98 -15.08
N GLY A 4 7.54 -2.95 -13.93
CA GLY A 4 8.11 -2.46 -12.68
C GLY A 4 7.96 -0.95 -12.41
N GLU A 5 7.54 -0.13 -13.37
CA GLU A 5 7.29 1.31 -13.13
C GLU A 5 6.08 1.58 -12.24
N ILE A 6 5.15 0.64 -12.15
CA ILE A 6 3.97 0.71 -11.28
C ILE A 6 4.02 -0.46 -10.29
N GLY A 7 4.01 -0.15 -9.00
CA GLY A 7 3.79 -1.11 -7.93
C GLY A 7 2.29 -1.15 -7.58
N VAL A 8 1.75 -2.34 -7.40
CA VAL A 8 0.33 -2.50 -7.05
C VAL A 8 0.18 -3.39 -5.83
N MET A 9 -0.61 -2.94 -4.87
CA MET A 9 -1.08 -3.74 -3.74
C MET A 9 -2.61 -3.86 -3.83
N PHE A 10 -3.10 -5.09 -3.85
CA PHE A 10 -4.53 -5.39 -3.92
C PHE A 10 -5.13 -5.55 -2.52
N GLN A 11 -6.44 -5.36 -2.40
CA GLN A 11 -7.20 -5.43 -1.15
C GLN A 11 -6.94 -6.72 -0.36
N GLU A 12 -6.96 -7.88 -1.03
CA GLU A 12 -6.71 -9.21 -0.46
C GLU A 12 -5.22 -9.59 -0.47
N ASN A 13 -4.32 -8.60 -0.55
CA ASN A 13 -2.86 -8.74 -0.63
C ASN A 13 -2.36 -9.50 -1.88
N ALA A 14 -3.13 -10.41 -2.44
CA ALA A 14 -2.83 -11.25 -3.61
C ALA A 14 -1.45 -11.93 -3.51
N LEU A 15 -1.07 -12.40 -2.32
CA LEU A 15 0.15 -13.17 -2.12
C LEU A 15 0.00 -14.57 -2.74
N PHE A 16 1.09 -15.10 -3.24
CA PHE A 16 1.14 -16.48 -3.72
C PHE A 16 1.20 -17.43 -2.53
N ASP A 17 0.17 -18.23 -2.30
CA ASP A 17 0.06 -19.15 -1.16
C ASP A 17 1.11 -20.25 -1.16
N SER A 18 1.64 -20.60 -2.35
CA SER A 18 2.69 -21.58 -2.55
C SER A 18 4.12 -21.06 -2.33
N MET A 19 4.25 -19.77 -2.01
CA MET A 19 5.52 -19.07 -1.81
C MET A 19 5.60 -18.50 -0.39
N THR A 20 6.79 -18.54 0.20
CA THR A 20 7.07 -17.84 1.46
C THR A 20 6.99 -16.31 1.28
N ALA A 21 6.99 -15.58 2.38
CA ALA A 21 7.01 -14.11 2.35
C ALA A 21 8.20 -13.56 1.52
N LEU A 22 9.38 -14.14 1.76
CA LEU A 22 10.61 -13.75 1.05
C LEU A 22 10.53 -14.07 -0.44
N GLU A 23 9.98 -15.24 -0.80
CA GLU A 23 9.79 -15.64 -2.18
C GLU A 23 8.75 -14.76 -2.90
N ASN A 24 7.67 -14.38 -2.23
CA ASN A 24 6.68 -13.43 -2.77
C ASN A 24 7.32 -12.09 -3.18
N ILE A 25 8.21 -11.55 -2.36
CA ILE A 25 8.90 -10.29 -2.64
C ILE A 25 9.94 -10.50 -3.76
N SER A 26 10.78 -11.55 -3.64
CA SER A 26 11.85 -11.81 -4.60
C SER A 26 11.36 -12.17 -6.00
N PHE A 27 10.20 -12.81 -6.12
CA PHE A 27 9.54 -13.12 -7.39
C PHE A 27 9.36 -11.86 -8.24
N GLN A 28 8.84 -10.79 -7.66
CA GLN A 28 8.66 -9.51 -8.36
C GLN A 28 9.99 -8.93 -8.83
N ILE A 29 11.04 -8.99 -8.00
CA ILE A 29 12.39 -8.48 -8.31
C ILE A 29 12.98 -9.19 -9.51
N VAL A 30 12.92 -10.53 -9.52
CA VAL A 30 13.44 -11.35 -10.64
C VAL A 30 12.74 -10.99 -11.94
N ASN A 31 11.42 -10.83 -11.93
CA ASN A 31 10.62 -10.60 -13.13
C ASN A 31 10.70 -9.16 -13.65
N THR A 32 11.08 -8.18 -12.81
CA THR A 32 11.09 -6.76 -13.22
C THR A 32 12.48 -6.18 -13.39
N LEU A 33 13.44 -6.60 -12.54
CA LEU A 33 14.79 -6.00 -12.51
C LEU A 33 15.86 -6.89 -13.12
N SER A 34 15.50 -8.07 -13.63
CA SER A 34 16.44 -9.05 -14.21
C SER A 34 17.59 -9.43 -13.26
N TYR A 35 17.36 -9.40 -11.95
CA TYR A 35 18.34 -9.82 -10.97
C TYR A 35 18.44 -11.35 -10.92
N SER A 36 19.63 -11.85 -10.58
CA SER A 36 19.77 -13.27 -10.24
C SER A 36 18.91 -13.61 -9.02
N LYS A 37 18.48 -14.86 -8.92
CA LYS A 37 17.66 -15.34 -7.79
C LYS A 37 18.30 -15.03 -6.43
N LEU A 38 19.62 -15.22 -6.31
CA LEU A 38 20.36 -14.93 -5.08
C LEU A 38 20.29 -13.44 -4.74
N LYS A 39 20.55 -12.56 -5.72
CA LYS A 39 20.49 -11.11 -5.51
C LYS A 39 19.07 -10.63 -5.19
N ALA A 40 18.06 -11.22 -5.81
CA ALA A 40 16.67 -10.90 -5.52
C ALA A 40 16.28 -11.26 -4.07
N LEU A 41 16.76 -12.40 -3.55
CA LEU A 41 16.54 -12.78 -2.14
C LEU A 41 17.22 -11.83 -1.16
N GLU A 42 18.45 -11.38 -1.42
CA GLU A 42 19.12 -10.37 -0.59
C GLU A 42 18.34 -9.05 -0.52
N VAL A 43 17.84 -8.58 -1.67
CA VAL A 43 17.02 -7.35 -1.72
C VAL A 43 15.68 -7.55 -1.03
N ALA A 44 15.06 -8.72 -1.20
CA ALA A 44 13.80 -9.05 -0.55
C ALA A 44 13.94 -9.12 0.98
N ASP A 45 15.00 -9.68 1.50
CA ASP A 45 15.28 -9.73 2.95
C ASP A 45 15.45 -8.34 3.54
N LYS A 46 16.18 -7.46 2.84
CA LYS A 46 16.29 -6.05 3.24
C LYS A 46 14.94 -5.37 3.28
N LEU A 47 14.12 -5.50 2.23
CA LEU A 47 12.77 -4.92 2.18
C LEU A 47 11.88 -5.47 3.28
N LEU A 48 11.95 -6.78 3.56
CA LEU A 48 11.21 -7.41 4.65
C LEU A 48 11.54 -6.74 6.00
N SER A 49 12.83 -6.57 6.27
CA SER A 49 13.32 -5.87 7.48
C SER A 49 12.84 -4.43 7.54
N GLU A 50 12.89 -3.69 6.43
CA GLU A 50 12.40 -2.31 6.32
C GLU A 50 10.88 -2.19 6.55
N MET A 51 10.12 -3.27 6.30
CA MET A 51 8.71 -3.38 6.66
C MET A 51 8.49 -3.74 8.14
N GLY A 52 9.55 -3.83 8.95
CA GLY A 52 9.46 -4.19 10.37
C GLY A 52 9.16 -5.66 10.61
N LEU A 53 9.44 -6.54 9.64
CA LEU A 53 9.29 -7.98 9.78
C LEU A 53 10.62 -8.65 10.10
N SER A 54 10.60 -9.67 10.94
CA SER A 54 11.78 -10.45 11.28
C SER A 54 12.20 -11.40 10.14
N ALA A 55 13.46 -11.78 10.07
CA ALA A 55 13.94 -12.80 9.13
C ALA A 55 13.16 -14.13 9.26
N ALA A 56 12.72 -14.49 10.46
CA ALA A 56 11.88 -15.67 10.68
C ALA A 56 10.54 -15.57 9.96
N ALA A 57 9.97 -14.37 9.84
CA ALA A 57 8.74 -14.14 9.07
C ALA A 57 8.95 -14.35 7.57
N GLY A 58 10.14 -14.10 7.06
CA GLY A 58 10.50 -14.32 5.66
C GLY A 58 10.32 -15.75 5.17
N ASN A 59 10.49 -16.72 6.06
CA ASN A 59 10.36 -18.15 5.77
C ASN A 59 8.94 -18.70 5.93
N LYS A 60 7.98 -17.87 6.35
CA LYS A 60 6.60 -18.26 6.53
C LYS A 60 5.79 -18.13 5.26
N TYR A 61 4.82 -19.03 5.09
CA TYR A 61 3.79 -18.93 4.06
C TYR A 61 2.71 -17.92 4.46
N PRO A 62 1.94 -17.36 3.51
CA PRO A 62 0.86 -16.41 3.83
C PRO A 62 -0.09 -16.89 4.92
N SER A 63 -0.47 -18.16 4.92
CA SER A 63 -1.35 -18.76 5.93
C SER A 63 -0.80 -18.76 7.37
N GLU A 64 0.51 -18.59 7.54
CA GLU A 64 1.20 -18.56 8.84
C GLU A 64 1.45 -17.12 9.33
N LEU A 65 1.07 -16.11 8.54
CA LEU A 65 1.25 -14.70 8.83
C LEU A 65 -0.07 -14.08 9.33
N SER A 66 0.03 -13.14 10.28
CA SER A 66 -1.12 -12.31 10.63
C SER A 66 -1.53 -11.40 9.45
N GLY A 67 -2.77 -10.90 9.43
CA GLY A 67 -3.24 -9.98 8.40
C GLY A 67 -2.34 -8.75 8.20
N GLY A 68 -1.89 -8.14 9.31
CA GLY A 68 -0.95 -7.03 9.25
C GLY A 68 0.44 -7.41 8.69
N MET A 69 0.93 -8.64 8.99
CA MET A 69 2.17 -9.14 8.39
C MET A 69 2.00 -9.40 6.89
N GLN A 70 0.87 -9.97 6.47
CA GLN A 70 0.57 -10.19 5.05
C GLN A 70 0.53 -8.85 4.28
N LYS A 71 -0.10 -7.81 4.85
CA LYS A 71 -0.12 -6.46 4.24
C LYS A 71 1.28 -5.86 4.10
N ARG A 72 2.14 -6.03 5.11
CA ARG A 72 3.55 -5.59 5.05
C ARG A 72 4.35 -6.33 3.96
N VAL A 73 4.13 -7.64 3.78
CA VAL A 73 4.73 -8.42 2.70
C VAL A 73 4.22 -7.98 1.33
N ALA A 74 2.91 -7.72 1.19
CA ALA A 74 2.31 -7.24 -0.06
C ALA A 74 2.83 -5.84 -0.44
N LEU A 75 2.99 -4.95 0.55
CA LEU A 75 3.58 -3.64 0.36
C LEU A 75 5.07 -3.75 -0.06
N ALA A 76 5.86 -4.60 0.62
CA ALA A 76 7.24 -4.88 0.24
C ALA A 76 7.35 -5.36 -1.21
N ARG A 77 6.47 -6.29 -1.60
CA ARG A 77 6.41 -6.80 -2.98
C ARG A 77 6.08 -5.69 -3.97
N ALA A 78 5.10 -4.82 -3.66
CA ALA A 78 4.74 -3.71 -4.54
C ALA A 78 5.87 -2.68 -4.70
N LEU A 79 6.68 -2.47 -3.65
CA LEU A 79 7.84 -1.57 -3.66
C LEU A 79 9.10 -2.19 -4.27
N SER A 80 9.17 -3.52 -4.37
CA SER A 80 10.40 -4.25 -4.72
C SER A 80 10.93 -3.98 -6.12
N SER A 81 10.06 -3.56 -7.04
CA SER A 81 10.42 -3.14 -8.40
C SER A 81 10.95 -1.70 -8.48
N LYS A 82 11.04 -0.96 -7.37
CA LYS A 82 11.36 0.47 -7.31
C LYS A 82 10.44 1.31 -8.20
N PRO A 83 9.13 1.24 -7.99
CA PRO A 83 8.16 1.86 -8.87
C PRO A 83 8.23 3.39 -8.81
N LYS A 84 7.81 4.05 -9.90
CA LYS A 84 7.57 5.51 -9.94
C LYS A 84 6.19 5.88 -9.39
N LEU A 85 5.25 4.94 -9.46
CA LEU A 85 3.88 5.05 -8.96
C LEU A 85 3.53 3.82 -8.13
N LEU A 86 3.06 4.04 -6.91
CA LEU A 86 2.51 3.00 -6.05
C LEU A 86 0.99 3.15 -6.02
N MET A 87 0.29 2.09 -6.41
CA MET A 87 -1.17 2.00 -6.37
C MET A 87 -1.58 1.03 -5.27
N LEU A 88 -2.41 1.49 -4.35
CA LEU A 88 -2.86 0.72 -3.19
C LEU A 88 -4.40 0.63 -3.20
N ASP A 89 -4.90 -0.58 -3.10
CA ASP A 89 -6.32 -0.84 -2.96
C ASP A 89 -6.60 -1.32 -1.54
N GLU A 90 -7.33 -0.51 -0.77
CA GLU A 90 -7.70 -0.75 0.63
C GLU A 90 -6.51 -1.21 1.51
N PRO A 91 -5.41 -0.43 1.59
CA PRO A 91 -4.18 -0.90 2.24
C PRO A 91 -4.32 -1.19 3.74
N THR A 92 -5.35 -0.64 4.38
CA THR A 92 -5.59 -0.76 5.83
C THR A 92 -6.84 -1.56 6.19
N ALA A 93 -7.59 -2.05 5.20
CA ALA A 93 -8.81 -2.81 5.46
C ALA A 93 -8.55 -4.05 6.33
N GLY A 94 -9.40 -4.25 7.33
CA GLY A 94 -9.31 -5.40 8.24
C GLY A 94 -8.22 -5.32 9.30
N LEU A 95 -7.54 -4.17 9.44
CA LEU A 95 -6.57 -3.92 10.51
C LEU A 95 -7.22 -3.21 11.70
N ASP A 96 -6.68 -3.44 12.89
CA ASP A 96 -6.99 -2.63 14.06
C ASP A 96 -6.41 -1.20 13.92
N PRO A 97 -6.86 -0.24 14.74
CA PRO A 97 -6.40 1.16 14.63
C PRO A 97 -4.89 1.34 14.78
N VAL A 98 -4.22 0.54 15.60
CA VAL A 98 -2.76 0.66 15.82
C VAL A 98 -2.01 0.22 14.57
N LEU A 99 -2.36 -0.94 14.04
CA LEU A 99 -1.76 -1.45 12.79
C LEU A 99 -2.10 -0.56 11.59
N THR A 100 -3.28 0.05 11.55
CA THR A 100 -3.65 1.05 10.52
C THR A 100 -2.69 2.23 10.51
N VAL A 101 -2.45 2.82 11.67
CA VAL A 101 -1.49 3.93 11.82
C VAL A 101 -0.09 3.51 11.37
N ASP A 102 0.37 2.35 11.81
CA ASP A 102 1.69 1.81 11.47
C ASP A 102 1.86 1.63 9.95
N ILE A 103 0.87 1.04 9.27
CA ILE A 103 0.90 0.85 7.81
C ILE A 103 0.88 2.19 7.08
N CYS A 104 0.05 3.15 7.50
CA CYS A 104 0.01 4.48 6.90
C CYS A 104 1.35 5.22 7.03
N HIS A 105 1.98 5.16 8.21
CA HIS A 105 3.31 5.74 8.43
C HIS A 105 4.37 5.08 7.56
N LEU A 106 4.33 3.76 7.42
CA LEU A 106 5.25 3.00 6.59
C LEU A 106 5.12 3.40 5.11
N ILE A 107 3.89 3.45 4.59
CA ILE A 107 3.59 3.90 3.22
C ILE A 107 4.14 5.32 3.01
N LYS A 108 3.80 6.26 3.90
CA LYS A 108 4.23 7.66 3.80
C LYS A 108 5.75 7.80 3.83
N SER A 109 6.41 7.13 4.77
CA SER A 109 7.87 7.15 4.89
C SER A 109 8.54 6.64 3.62
N LYS A 110 8.08 5.50 3.08
CA LYS A 110 8.66 4.89 1.88
C LYS A 110 8.43 5.74 0.63
N THR A 111 7.22 6.22 0.42
CA THR A 111 6.91 7.04 -0.76
C THR A 111 7.65 8.36 -0.76
N GLN A 112 7.86 8.98 0.41
CA GLN A 112 8.63 10.21 0.54
C GLN A 112 10.13 9.98 0.35
N SER A 113 10.71 8.97 1.02
CA SER A 113 12.17 8.72 0.95
C SER A 113 12.62 8.28 -0.45
N GLU A 114 11.77 7.60 -1.20
CA GLU A 114 12.08 7.07 -2.52
C GLU A 114 11.47 7.91 -3.67
N ASN A 115 10.81 9.04 -3.33
CA ASN A 115 10.13 9.94 -4.29
C ASN A 115 9.13 9.21 -5.20
N ILE A 116 8.32 8.32 -4.60
CA ILE A 116 7.30 7.54 -5.29
C ILE A 116 5.97 8.30 -5.27
N LYS A 117 5.30 8.43 -6.41
CA LYS A 117 3.92 8.93 -6.46
C LYS A 117 2.97 7.89 -5.88
N LEU A 118 2.01 8.33 -5.08
CA LEU A 118 1.05 7.47 -4.41
C LEU A 118 -0.37 7.72 -4.91
N LEU A 119 -1.07 6.65 -5.25
CA LEU A 119 -2.50 6.61 -5.45
C LEU A 119 -3.08 5.51 -4.56
N ALA A 120 -4.02 5.84 -3.68
CA ALA A 120 -4.70 4.85 -2.86
C ALA A 120 -6.21 4.97 -3.01
N ILE A 121 -6.88 3.83 -2.97
CA ILE A 121 -8.33 3.71 -2.83
C ILE A 121 -8.59 3.27 -1.40
N THR A 122 -9.48 3.94 -0.70
CA THR A 122 -9.88 3.55 0.66
C THR A 122 -11.31 3.99 0.94
N SER A 123 -12.04 3.15 1.66
CA SER A 123 -13.33 3.45 2.25
C SER A 123 -13.20 4.10 3.64
N ASP A 124 -12.00 4.09 4.23
CA ASP A 124 -11.75 4.70 5.54
C ASP A 124 -11.51 6.20 5.41
N ILE A 125 -12.54 6.98 5.72
CA ILE A 125 -12.53 8.45 5.68
C ILE A 125 -11.45 9.04 6.60
N GLN A 126 -11.25 8.47 7.79
CA GLN A 126 -10.28 8.99 8.75
C GLN A 126 -8.84 8.83 8.22
N VAL A 127 -8.56 7.67 7.62
CA VAL A 127 -7.30 7.42 6.92
C VAL A 127 -7.13 8.40 5.75
N ALA A 128 -8.16 8.57 4.92
CA ALA A 128 -8.13 9.48 3.78
C ALA A 128 -7.81 10.92 4.20
N LEU A 129 -8.48 11.45 5.21
CA LEU A 129 -8.31 12.82 5.69
C LEU A 129 -6.98 13.05 6.43
N THR A 130 -6.45 12.01 7.09
CA THR A 130 -5.26 12.15 7.94
C THR A 130 -3.95 11.98 7.17
N TYR A 131 -3.91 11.07 6.20
CA TYR A 131 -2.67 10.65 5.58
C TYR A 131 -2.47 11.12 4.14
N PHE A 132 -3.52 11.65 3.48
CA PHE A 132 -3.43 12.11 2.09
C PHE A 132 -3.66 13.62 1.97
N GLU A 133 -3.01 14.24 0.99
CA GLU A 133 -3.14 15.69 0.74
C GLU A 133 -4.30 16.00 -0.22
N ASN A 134 -4.52 15.14 -1.20
CA ASN A 134 -5.54 15.30 -2.23
C ASN A 134 -6.50 14.12 -2.18
N LEU A 135 -7.78 14.39 -2.30
CA LEU A 135 -8.83 13.39 -2.34
C LEU A 135 -9.67 13.53 -3.62
N VAL A 136 -10.17 12.40 -4.06
CA VAL A 136 -11.18 12.29 -5.12
C VAL A 136 -12.34 11.47 -4.55
N LEU A 137 -13.54 12.02 -4.54
CA LEU A 137 -14.76 11.30 -4.17
C LEU A 137 -15.41 10.73 -5.43
N LEU A 138 -15.63 9.42 -5.41
CA LEU A 138 -16.30 8.68 -6.49
C LEU A 138 -17.69 8.24 -6.01
N GLU A 139 -18.69 8.44 -6.85
CA GLU A 139 -20.06 8.01 -6.62
C GLU A 139 -20.68 7.64 -7.97
N ASP A 140 -21.41 6.53 -8.05
CA ASP A 140 -22.10 6.04 -9.26
C ASP A 140 -21.23 6.02 -10.53
N GLY A 141 -19.95 5.66 -10.37
CA GLY A 141 -18.99 5.57 -11.48
C GLY A 141 -18.46 6.93 -11.97
N GLY A 142 -18.77 8.03 -11.28
CA GLY A 142 -18.33 9.37 -11.61
C GLY A 142 -17.51 10.04 -10.51
N VAL A 143 -16.71 11.06 -10.88
CA VAL A 143 -16.05 11.94 -9.92
C VAL A 143 -17.04 13.03 -9.51
N VAL A 144 -17.47 13.00 -8.24
CA VAL A 144 -18.40 14.01 -7.70
C VAL A 144 -17.69 15.15 -6.98
N TRP A 145 -16.47 14.92 -6.52
CA TRP A 145 -15.61 15.95 -5.94
C TRP A 145 -14.12 15.59 -6.06
N SER A 146 -13.27 16.60 -6.20
CA SER A 146 -11.83 16.47 -6.09
C SER A 146 -11.19 17.73 -5.52
N GLY A 147 -10.15 17.58 -4.69
CA GLY A 147 -9.48 18.73 -4.10
C GLY A 147 -8.51 18.37 -2.98
N LYS A 148 -7.90 19.40 -2.40
CA LYS A 148 -7.03 19.24 -1.23
C LYS A 148 -7.86 19.05 0.03
N VAL A 149 -7.40 18.16 0.91
CA VAL A 149 -7.99 17.98 2.25
C VAL A 149 -8.06 19.31 3.01
N SER A 150 -7.00 20.12 2.94
CA SER A 150 -6.94 21.43 3.59
C SER A 150 -7.97 22.46 3.06
N SER A 151 -8.59 22.20 1.92
CA SER A 151 -9.63 23.08 1.34
C SER A 151 -11.06 22.70 1.75
N ILE A 152 -11.22 21.61 2.51
CA ILE A 152 -12.54 21.15 2.97
C ILE A 152 -13.03 22.06 4.10
N LYS A 153 -14.14 22.78 3.84
CA LYS A 153 -14.80 23.64 4.83
C LYS A 153 -16.16 23.03 5.17
N MET A 154 -16.30 22.49 6.37
CA MET A 154 -17.47 21.72 6.80
C MET A 154 -18.82 22.49 6.74
N ASN A 155 -18.78 23.81 6.69
CA ASN A 155 -19.97 24.67 6.60
C ASN A 155 -20.45 24.92 5.16
N GLU A 156 -19.75 24.39 4.15
CA GLU A 156 -20.17 24.51 2.75
C GLU A 156 -21.03 23.31 2.34
N ASP A 157 -22.02 23.52 1.49
CA ASP A 157 -22.84 22.44 0.92
C ASP A 157 -22.17 21.89 -0.35
N LYS A 158 -21.15 21.07 -0.15
CA LYS A 158 -20.44 20.35 -1.22
C LYS A 158 -20.63 18.84 -1.08
N PRO A 159 -20.54 18.06 -2.17
CA PRO A 159 -20.67 16.60 -2.10
C PRO A 159 -19.77 15.98 -1.04
N ILE A 160 -18.51 16.42 -0.94
CA ILE A 160 -17.58 15.92 0.08
C ILE A 160 -18.09 16.18 1.50
N ASN A 161 -18.70 17.33 1.78
CA ASN A 161 -19.18 17.64 3.12
C ASN A 161 -20.44 16.86 3.48
N ARG A 162 -21.33 16.63 2.52
CA ARG A 162 -22.50 15.72 2.71
C ARG A 162 -22.01 14.30 2.99
N PHE A 163 -21.09 13.80 2.18
CA PHE A 163 -20.50 12.48 2.41
C PHE A 163 -19.85 12.36 3.80
N LEU A 164 -19.10 13.39 4.25
CA LEU A 164 -18.47 13.39 5.59
C LEU A 164 -19.48 13.45 6.74
N ARG A 165 -20.68 13.99 6.51
CA ARG A 165 -21.78 14.00 7.48
C ARG A 165 -22.66 12.75 7.44
N GLY A 166 -22.46 11.86 6.46
CA GLY A 166 -23.26 10.66 6.26
C GLY A 166 -24.63 10.93 5.64
N GLU A 167 -24.71 11.97 4.81
CA GLU A 167 -25.94 12.40 4.10
C GLU A 167 -25.95 11.89 2.65
#